data_217e69374f778daac34b2c05ec17c442
#
_entry.id   217e69374f778daac34b2c05ec17c442
#
_cell.length_a   1.000
_cell.length_b   1.000
_cell.length_c   1.000
_cell.angle_alpha   90.00
_cell.angle_beta   90.00
_cell.angle_gamma   90.00
#
_symmetry.space_group_name_H-M   'P 1'
#
loop_
_entity.id
_entity.type
_entity.pdbx_description
1 polymer ?
#
loop_
_entity_poly.entity_id
_entity_poly.type
_entity_poly.pdbx_seq_one_letter_code
_entity_poly.pdbx_strand_id
1 'polypeptide(L)'
;MSNNIQLNTIEEAIEDIRQGKVIIVVDDEDRENEGDFVAAAEKVTPEMINFMATHGKGLICAPLTESRCKELDLHAMVRNNTDHMETAFTVSVDLKGNGVSTGISASDRAKTIKALIDPETKPFDLARPGHIFPLIAKQGGVLRRTGHTEAAIDFARLAGFKPAGVIVEIMNEDGTMARLPQLVEVAKKFDLKLVSIEALVAYRMQHDSLIQKKEDFDIQT
;
A
#
# COMPACT_ATOMS: atom_id res chain seq x y z
N MET A 1 -14.39 -3.63 30.76
CA MET A 1 -15.43 -3.57 29.71
C MET A 1 -14.68 -3.48 28.40
N SER A 2 -14.63 -4.54 27.64
CA SER A 2 -14.05 -4.52 26.29
C SER A 2 -14.97 -3.68 25.42
N ASN A 3 -14.59 -2.43 25.13
CA ASN A 3 -15.23 -1.68 24.08
C ASN A 3 -15.05 -2.47 22.79
N ASN A 4 -16.12 -3.09 22.31
CA ASN A 4 -16.12 -3.78 21.04
C ASN A 4 -15.93 -2.71 19.95
N ILE A 5 -14.68 -2.47 19.53
CA ILE A 5 -14.36 -1.53 18.45
C ILE A 5 -14.91 -2.15 17.17
N GLN A 6 -15.92 -1.50 16.58
CA GLN A 6 -16.47 -1.94 15.30
C GLN A 6 -15.66 -1.31 14.17
N LEU A 7 -14.97 -2.15 13.41
CA LEU A 7 -14.30 -1.75 12.17
C LEU A 7 -15.30 -1.64 11.01
N ASN A 8 -14.93 -0.91 9.98
CA ASN A 8 -15.70 -0.82 8.74
C ASN A 8 -15.61 -2.12 7.94
N THR A 9 -16.51 -2.28 6.96
CA THR A 9 -16.48 -3.42 6.06
C THR A 9 -15.42 -3.21 4.95
N ILE A 10 -14.98 -4.31 4.35
CA ILE A 10 -14.02 -4.26 3.24
C ILE A 10 -14.64 -3.60 2.01
N GLU A 11 -15.94 -3.80 1.77
CA GLU A 11 -16.67 -3.17 0.68
C GLU A 11 -16.71 -1.64 0.82
N GLU A 12 -16.93 -1.12 2.04
CA GLU A 12 -16.88 0.32 2.31
C GLU A 12 -15.48 0.88 2.02
N ALA A 13 -14.43 0.18 2.44
CA ALA A 13 -13.05 0.57 2.18
C ALA A 13 -12.71 0.56 0.68
N ILE A 14 -13.13 -0.48 -0.05
CA ILE A 14 -12.96 -0.58 -1.52
C ILE A 14 -13.65 0.60 -2.21
N GLU A 15 -14.85 0.96 -1.78
CA GLU A 15 -15.59 2.08 -2.37
C GLU A 15 -14.87 3.42 -2.11
N ASP A 16 -14.36 3.65 -0.90
CA ASP A 16 -13.60 4.86 -0.59
C ASP A 16 -12.30 4.93 -1.41
N ILE A 17 -11.56 3.82 -1.57
CA ILE A 17 -10.40 3.75 -2.48
C ILE A 17 -10.82 4.07 -3.93
N ARG A 18 -11.96 3.53 -4.42
CA ARG A 18 -12.47 3.80 -5.76
C ARG A 18 -12.79 5.29 -5.96
N GLN A 19 -13.29 5.95 -4.93
CA GLN A 19 -13.52 7.40 -4.92
C GLN A 19 -12.24 8.23 -4.80
N GLY A 20 -11.07 7.61 -4.62
CA GLY A 20 -9.79 8.29 -4.47
C GLY A 20 -9.54 8.81 -3.06
N LYS A 21 -10.19 8.24 -2.06
CA LYS A 21 -9.96 8.57 -0.65
C LYS A 21 -8.84 7.71 -0.05
N VAL A 22 -8.36 8.15 1.09
CA VAL A 22 -7.46 7.42 1.97
C VAL A 22 -8.29 6.57 2.93
N ILE A 23 -7.82 5.39 3.26
CA ILE A 23 -8.37 4.55 4.34
C ILE A 23 -7.28 4.27 5.38
N ILE A 24 -7.67 3.76 6.55
CA ILE A 24 -6.74 3.24 7.56
C ILE A 24 -6.83 1.72 7.54
N VAL A 25 -5.69 1.06 7.44
CA VAL A 25 -5.56 -0.39 7.50
C VAL A 25 -4.73 -0.75 8.71
N VAL A 26 -5.21 -1.66 9.57
CA VAL A 26 -4.48 -2.19 10.72
C VAL A 26 -4.10 -3.63 10.49
N ASP A 27 -2.94 -4.01 10.97
CA ASP A 27 -2.50 -5.41 11.01
C ASP A 27 -2.76 -6.07 12.37
N ASP A 28 -2.32 -7.31 12.52
CA ASP A 28 -2.52 -8.11 13.72
C ASP A 28 -1.66 -7.60 14.88
N GLU A 29 -2.19 -7.72 16.12
CA GLU A 29 -1.48 -7.35 17.34
C GLU A 29 -0.19 -8.18 17.55
N ASP A 30 -0.16 -9.42 17.05
CA ASP A 30 0.99 -10.32 17.10
C ASP A 30 2.00 -10.09 15.95
N ARG A 31 1.70 -9.15 15.01
CA ARG A 31 2.59 -8.79 13.91
C ARG A 31 3.32 -7.46 14.22
N GLU A 32 3.00 -6.36 13.56
CA GLU A 32 3.54 -5.01 13.85
C GLU A 32 2.67 -4.27 14.85
N ASN A 33 1.40 -4.62 14.91
CA ASN A 33 0.36 -3.94 15.68
C ASN A 33 0.31 -2.46 15.35
N GLU A 34 0.30 -2.14 14.07
CA GLU A 34 0.36 -0.78 13.54
C GLU A 34 -0.82 -0.49 12.61
N GLY A 35 -0.98 0.77 12.25
CA GLY A 35 -1.94 1.19 11.26
C GLY A 35 -1.32 2.15 10.27
N ASP A 36 -1.62 1.93 8.99
CA ASP A 36 -1.18 2.77 7.89
C ASP A 36 -2.34 3.53 7.26
N PHE A 37 -2.08 4.75 6.81
CA PHE A 37 -2.88 5.35 5.75
C PHE A 37 -2.56 4.64 4.44
N VAL A 38 -3.60 4.23 3.72
CA VAL A 38 -3.51 3.48 2.47
C VAL A 38 -4.36 4.17 1.41
N ALA A 39 -3.81 4.33 0.19
CA ALA A 39 -4.55 4.79 -0.97
C ALA A 39 -4.05 4.11 -2.26
N ALA A 40 -4.87 4.14 -3.32
CA ALA A 40 -4.43 3.68 -4.63
C ALA A 40 -3.46 4.68 -5.28
N ALA A 41 -2.33 4.20 -5.81
CA ALA A 41 -1.33 5.06 -6.47
C ALA A 41 -1.89 5.84 -7.65
N GLU A 42 -2.89 5.30 -8.35
CA GLU A 42 -3.57 5.95 -9.49
C GLU A 42 -4.32 7.22 -9.09
N LYS A 43 -4.78 7.30 -7.86
CA LYS A 43 -5.54 8.42 -7.30
C LYS A 43 -4.70 9.43 -6.51
N VAL A 44 -3.41 9.19 -6.37
CA VAL A 44 -2.52 10.07 -5.62
C VAL A 44 -2.54 11.50 -6.15
N THR A 45 -2.66 12.47 -5.24
CA THR A 45 -2.53 13.90 -5.49
C THR A 45 -1.51 14.53 -4.54
N PRO A 46 -1.00 15.74 -4.82
CA PRO A 46 -0.14 16.47 -3.88
C PRO A 46 -0.82 16.67 -2.53
N GLU A 47 -2.12 16.95 -2.50
CA GLU A 47 -2.91 17.16 -1.27
C GLU A 47 -2.97 15.87 -0.45
N MET A 48 -3.17 14.72 -1.11
CA MET A 48 -3.16 13.41 -0.44
C MET A 48 -1.80 13.11 0.18
N ILE A 49 -0.70 13.32 -0.55
CA ILE A 49 0.66 13.13 -0.02
C ILE A 49 0.93 14.08 1.14
N ASN A 50 0.48 15.34 1.04
CA ASN A 50 0.63 16.29 2.14
C ASN A 50 -0.17 15.86 3.38
N PHE A 51 -1.41 15.35 3.19
CA PHE A 51 -2.23 14.78 4.26
C PHE A 51 -1.51 13.61 4.95
N MET A 52 -1.04 12.63 4.15
CA MET A 52 -0.36 11.45 4.65
C MET A 52 0.93 11.81 5.41
N ALA A 53 1.75 12.72 4.86
CA ALA A 53 2.98 13.18 5.52
C ALA A 53 2.70 13.91 6.83
N THR A 54 1.65 14.76 6.87
CA THR A 54 1.32 15.58 8.04
C THR A 54 0.72 14.75 9.17
N HIS A 55 -0.16 13.82 8.85
CA HIS A 55 -0.97 13.09 9.82
C HIS A 55 -0.53 11.64 10.06
N GLY A 56 0.17 11.03 9.11
CA GLY A 56 0.82 9.74 9.30
C GLY A 56 2.15 9.88 10.02
N LYS A 57 3.01 10.78 9.51
CA LYS A 57 4.37 11.06 10.02
C LYS A 57 5.39 9.95 9.76
N GLY A 58 4.95 8.79 9.25
CA GLY A 58 5.79 7.66 8.88
C GLY A 58 6.52 7.84 7.54
N LEU A 59 7.08 6.78 7.02
CA LEU A 59 7.78 6.77 5.75
C LEU A 59 6.80 6.58 4.58
N ILE A 60 6.76 7.52 3.64
CA ILE A 60 5.91 7.35 2.45
C ILE A 60 6.52 6.31 1.53
N CYS A 61 5.84 5.18 1.41
CA CYS A 61 6.22 4.04 0.59
C CYS A 61 5.23 3.84 -0.56
N ALA A 62 5.72 3.24 -1.64
CA ALA A 62 4.93 2.91 -2.83
C ALA A 62 4.96 1.40 -3.11
N PRO A 63 4.02 0.62 -2.55
CA PRO A 63 3.82 -0.78 -2.92
C PRO A 63 3.58 -0.94 -4.42
N LEU A 64 4.35 -1.85 -5.04
CA LEU A 64 4.29 -2.19 -6.45
C LEU A 64 4.33 -3.72 -6.62
N THR A 65 3.80 -4.21 -7.74
CA THR A 65 3.97 -5.62 -8.11
C THR A 65 5.42 -5.92 -8.45
N GLU A 66 5.84 -7.17 -8.25
CA GLU A 66 7.17 -7.64 -8.63
C GLU A 66 7.45 -7.43 -10.13
N SER A 67 6.44 -7.65 -11.00
CA SER A 67 6.57 -7.40 -12.44
C SER A 67 6.89 -5.93 -12.73
N ARG A 68 6.16 -5.00 -12.09
CA ARG A 68 6.39 -3.58 -12.29
C ARG A 68 7.75 -3.13 -11.76
N CYS A 69 8.19 -3.65 -10.64
CA CYS A 69 9.54 -3.41 -10.12
C CYS A 69 10.61 -3.88 -11.11
N LYS A 70 10.45 -5.06 -11.72
CA LYS A 70 11.37 -5.57 -12.76
C LYS A 70 11.40 -4.68 -14.00
N GLU A 71 10.24 -4.23 -14.49
CA GLU A 71 10.16 -3.30 -15.64
C GLU A 71 10.90 -1.99 -15.38
N LEU A 72 10.85 -1.48 -14.15
CA LEU A 72 11.51 -0.24 -13.74
C LEU A 72 12.95 -0.43 -13.24
N ASP A 73 13.49 -1.66 -13.31
CA ASP A 73 14.81 -1.99 -12.79
C ASP A 73 14.96 -1.62 -11.29
N LEU A 74 13.92 -1.88 -10.52
CA LEU A 74 13.87 -1.68 -9.07
C LEU A 74 14.19 -3.00 -8.36
N HIS A 75 15.45 -3.15 -7.97
CA HIS A 75 15.91 -4.31 -7.23
C HIS A 75 15.80 -4.12 -5.74
N ALA A 76 15.82 -5.23 -4.98
CA ALA A 76 15.88 -5.19 -3.53
C ALA A 76 17.03 -4.31 -3.05
N MET A 77 16.79 -3.47 -2.05
CA MET A 77 17.76 -2.55 -1.47
C MET A 77 19.00 -3.27 -0.94
N VAL A 78 18.82 -4.50 -0.44
CA VAL A 78 19.87 -5.34 0.10
C VAL A 78 19.83 -6.74 -0.51
N ARG A 79 20.98 -7.38 -0.64
CA ARG A 79 21.08 -8.75 -1.16
C ARG A 79 20.54 -9.78 -0.16
N ASN A 80 20.74 -9.54 1.12
CA ASN A 80 20.26 -10.37 2.22
C ASN A 80 19.40 -9.53 3.13
N ASN A 81 18.08 -9.75 3.08
CA ASN A 81 17.14 -9.08 3.96
C ASN A 81 17.18 -9.77 5.34
N THR A 82 17.49 -9.00 6.39
CA THR A 82 17.55 -9.45 7.78
C THR A 82 16.40 -8.88 8.62
N ASP A 83 15.46 -8.19 7.98
CA ASP A 83 14.26 -7.68 8.63
C ASP A 83 13.33 -8.83 9.01
N HIS A 84 12.82 -8.83 10.24
CA HIS A 84 11.91 -9.86 10.75
C HIS A 84 10.59 -9.92 9.99
N MET A 85 10.11 -8.79 9.49
CA MET A 85 8.88 -8.69 8.70
C MET A 85 9.11 -8.94 7.21
N GLU A 86 10.38 -9.11 6.80
CA GLU A 86 10.79 -9.31 5.41
C GLU A 86 10.30 -8.20 4.47
N THR A 87 10.20 -6.96 4.96
CA THR A 87 9.75 -5.82 4.15
C THR A 87 10.70 -5.60 2.97
N ALA A 88 10.17 -5.77 1.77
CA ALA A 88 10.98 -5.82 0.56
C ALA A 88 11.21 -4.43 -0.04
N PHE A 89 11.98 -3.59 0.66
CA PHE A 89 12.41 -2.29 0.16
C PHE A 89 13.25 -2.43 -1.12
N THR A 90 13.00 -1.53 -2.07
CA THR A 90 13.93 -1.24 -3.16
C THR A 90 14.76 -0.01 -2.82
N VAL A 91 15.73 0.34 -3.68
CA VAL A 91 16.35 1.66 -3.60
C VAL A 91 15.28 2.74 -3.77
N SER A 92 15.38 3.83 -3.01
CA SER A 92 14.47 4.98 -3.16
C SER A 92 14.67 5.69 -4.50
N VAL A 93 13.61 6.30 -5.01
CA VAL A 93 13.61 6.94 -6.33
C VAL A 93 12.91 8.29 -6.32
N ASP A 94 13.26 9.11 -7.32
CA ASP A 94 12.52 10.31 -7.73
C ASP A 94 12.35 10.32 -9.25
N LEU A 95 11.25 10.86 -9.74
CA LEU A 95 11.07 11.13 -11.17
C LEU A 95 12.04 12.23 -11.60
N LYS A 96 12.75 12.03 -12.72
CA LYS A 96 13.57 13.06 -13.35
C LYS A 96 12.74 13.96 -14.25
N GLY A 97 12.97 15.25 -14.17
CA GLY A 97 12.27 16.20 -15.04
C GLY A 97 10.79 16.38 -14.66
N ASN A 98 9.93 16.67 -15.63
CA ASN A 98 8.48 16.85 -15.47
C ASN A 98 8.09 17.82 -14.35
N GLY A 99 8.93 18.83 -14.07
CA GLY A 99 8.71 19.80 -13.01
C GLY A 99 8.90 19.24 -11.60
N VAL A 100 9.63 18.14 -11.45
CA VAL A 100 10.18 17.67 -10.18
C VAL A 100 11.43 18.48 -9.86
N SER A 101 11.52 19.01 -8.64
CA SER A 101 12.66 19.82 -8.19
C SER A 101 13.64 18.96 -7.38
N THR A 102 13.52 18.99 -6.05
CA THR A 102 14.37 18.20 -5.16
C THR A 102 13.82 16.80 -4.85
N GLY A 103 12.58 16.50 -5.24
CA GLY A 103 11.91 15.21 -5.02
C GLY A 103 11.10 15.11 -3.73
N ILE A 104 11.39 15.94 -2.71
CA ILE A 104 10.82 15.80 -1.35
C ILE A 104 9.45 16.47 -1.19
N SER A 105 9.10 17.48 -1.99
CA SER A 105 7.80 18.15 -1.85
C SER A 105 6.64 17.17 -2.07
N ALA A 106 5.46 17.46 -1.49
CA ALA A 106 4.27 16.63 -1.71
C ALA A 106 3.94 16.51 -3.22
N SER A 107 4.12 17.61 -3.97
CA SER A 107 3.94 17.60 -5.43
C SER A 107 4.95 16.68 -6.13
N ASP A 108 6.22 16.76 -5.78
CA ASP A 108 7.27 15.95 -6.40
C ASP A 108 7.07 14.46 -6.10
N ARG A 109 6.74 14.12 -4.84
CA ARG A 109 6.44 12.74 -4.43
C ARG A 109 5.20 12.19 -5.15
N ALA A 110 4.13 12.99 -5.28
CA ALA A 110 2.94 12.58 -6.01
C ALA A 110 3.25 12.31 -7.50
N LYS A 111 4.07 13.14 -8.14
CA LYS A 111 4.53 12.93 -9.52
C LYS A 111 5.36 11.66 -9.65
N THR A 112 6.26 11.40 -8.72
CA THR A 112 7.09 10.20 -8.69
C THR A 112 6.21 8.94 -8.56
N ILE A 113 5.25 8.93 -7.62
CA ILE A 113 4.33 7.79 -7.44
C ILE A 113 3.50 7.54 -8.72
N LYS A 114 2.99 8.59 -9.36
CA LYS A 114 2.27 8.45 -10.64
C LYS A 114 3.15 7.90 -11.75
N ALA A 115 4.40 8.34 -11.83
CA ALA A 115 5.35 7.81 -12.80
C ALA A 115 5.66 6.32 -12.58
N LEU A 116 5.72 5.86 -11.31
CA LEU A 116 5.96 4.44 -11.00
C LEU A 116 4.88 3.52 -11.60
N ILE A 117 3.67 3.99 -11.81
CA ILE A 117 2.55 3.21 -12.38
C ILE A 117 2.25 3.51 -13.85
N ASP A 118 2.91 4.50 -14.42
CA ASP A 118 2.76 4.85 -15.83
C ASP A 118 3.53 3.84 -16.70
N PRO A 119 2.88 3.13 -17.64
CA PRO A 119 3.55 2.14 -18.49
C PRO A 119 4.63 2.74 -19.37
N GLU A 120 4.56 4.05 -19.67
CA GLU A 120 5.57 4.74 -20.48
C GLU A 120 6.86 5.06 -19.71
N THR A 121 6.80 5.08 -18.38
CA THR A 121 7.99 5.34 -17.54
C THR A 121 8.99 4.21 -17.67
N LYS A 122 10.25 4.58 -17.96
CA LYS A 122 11.39 3.68 -18.13
C LYS A 122 12.38 3.83 -16.95
N PRO A 123 13.27 2.86 -16.73
CA PRO A 123 14.26 2.91 -15.64
C PRO A 123 15.10 4.20 -15.61
N PHE A 124 15.47 4.75 -16.77
CA PHE A 124 16.28 5.96 -16.88
C PHE A 124 15.54 7.26 -16.51
N ASP A 125 14.20 7.22 -16.46
CA ASP A 125 13.37 8.37 -16.01
C ASP A 125 13.42 8.56 -14.50
N LEU A 126 13.96 7.59 -13.77
CA LEU A 126 14.05 7.59 -12.31
C LEU A 126 15.47 7.92 -11.84
N ALA A 127 15.59 8.88 -10.96
CA ALA A 127 16.80 9.12 -10.18
C ALA A 127 16.89 8.10 -9.03
N ARG A 128 18.09 7.68 -8.70
CA ARG A 128 18.41 6.77 -7.59
C ARG A 128 19.65 7.29 -6.87
N PRO A 129 19.62 7.53 -5.54
CA PRO A 129 18.46 7.46 -4.66
C PRO A 129 17.50 8.63 -4.86
N GLY A 130 16.33 8.56 -4.20
CA GLY A 130 15.29 9.60 -4.18
C GLY A 130 14.52 9.60 -2.86
N HIS A 131 13.28 10.10 -2.88
CA HIS A 131 12.48 10.34 -1.68
C HIS A 131 11.19 9.49 -1.62
N ILE A 132 10.92 8.67 -2.64
CA ILE A 132 9.87 7.63 -2.59
C ILE A 132 10.55 6.28 -2.47
N PHE A 133 10.02 5.44 -1.59
CA PHE A 133 10.51 4.09 -1.28
C PHE A 133 9.56 3.05 -1.88
N PRO A 134 9.86 2.51 -3.08
CA PRO A 134 9.07 1.42 -3.62
C PRO A 134 9.24 0.15 -2.79
N LEU A 135 8.14 -0.58 -2.61
CA LEU A 135 8.12 -1.88 -1.93
C LEU A 135 7.66 -2.96 -2.90
N ILE A 136 8.37 -4.08 -2.93
CA ILE A 136 8.01 -5.23 -3.77
C ILE A 136 6.96 -6.07 -3.04
N ALA A 137 5.69 -5.99 -3.46
CA ALA A 137 4.64 -6.82 -2.89
C ALA A 137 4.78 -8.28 -3.33
N LYS A 138 4.49 -9.22 -2.42
CA LYS A 138 4.48 -10.64 -2.73
C LYS A 138 3.33 -10.96 -3.69
N GLN A 139 3.61 -11.78 -4.69
CA GLN A 139 2.56 -12.32 -5.57
C GLN A 139 1.53 -13.12 -4.74
N GLY A 140 0.25 -12.82 -4.93
CA GLY A 140 -0.83 -13.37 -4.11
C GLY A 140 -1.38 -12.39 -3.06
N GLY A 141 -0.70 -11.25 -2.84
CA GLY A 141 -1.18 -10.19 -1.94
C GLY A 141 -1.28 -10.67 -0.49
N VAL A 142 -2.31 -10.21 0.24
CA VAL A 142 -2.49 -10.56 1.67
C VAL A 142 -2.68 -12.05 1.93
N LEU A 143 -3.08 -12.84 0.92
CA LEU A 143 -3.14 -14.30 1.06
C LEU A 143 -1.75 -14.95 1.09
N ARG A 144 -0.70 -14.21 0.75
CA ARG A 144 0.68 -14.68 0.79
C ARG A 144 1.49 -14.07 1.94
N ARG A 145 1.30 -12.77 2.22
CA ARG A 145 1.91 -12.05 3.32
C ARG A 145 0.92 -11.02 3.86
N THR A 146 0.56 -11.11 5.13
CA THR A 146 -0.45 -10.28 5.80
C THR A 146 0.12 -8.91 6.21
N GLY A 147 0.75 -8.19 5.27
CA GLY A 147 1.37 -6.89 5.51
C GLY A 147 0.64 -5.75 4.78
N HIS A 148 0.88 -4.50 5.22
CA HIS A 148 0.32 -3.28 4.63
C HIS A 148 0.71 -3.12 3.16
N THR A 149 1.92 -3.56 2.77
CA THR A 149 2.40 -3.60 1.38
C THR A 149 1.44 -4.37 0.48
N GLU A 150 1.08 -5.59 0.89
CA GLU A 150 0.17 -6.47 0.16
C GLU A 150 -1.27 -5.97 0.23
N ALA A 151 -1.70 -5.45 1.38
CA ALA A 151 -3.03 -4.87 1.53
C ALA A 151 -3.27 -3.71 0.56
N ALA A 152 -2.29 -2.82 0.39
CA ALA A 152 -2.39 -1.69 -0.54
C ALA A 152 -2.56 -2.15 -2.01
N ILE A 153 -1.83 -3.18 -2.42
CA ILE A 153 -1.97 -3.78 -3.77
C ILE A 153 -3.36 -4.38 -3.94
N ASP A 154 -3.86 -5.09 -2.94
CA ASP A 154 -5.16 -5.75 -3.01
C ASP A 154 -6.31 -4.74 -3.02
N PHE A 155 -6.29 -3.72 -2.18
CA PHE A 155 -7.30 -2.66 -2.20
C PHE A 155 -7.32 -1.91 -3.54
N ALA A 156 -6.16 -1.57 -4.10
CA ALA A 156 -6.08 -0.94 -5.41
C ALA A 156 -6.71 -1.84 -6.49
N ARG A 157 -6.34 -3.14 -6.52
CA ARG A 157 -6.89 -4.11 -7.47
C ARG A 157 -8.40 -4.31 -7.31
N LEU A 158 -8.88 -4.47 -6.08
CA LEU A 158 -10.32 -4.66 -5.79
C LEU A 158 -11.14 -3.41 -6.13
N ALA A 159 -10.55 -2.23 -6.03
CA ALA A 159 -11.17 -0.97 -6.47
C ALA A 159 -11.15 -0.77 -8.00
N GLY A 160 -10.51 -1.67 -8.77
CA GLY A 160 -10.44 -1.63 -10.23
C GLY A 160 -9.28 -0.81 -10.80
N PHE A 161 -8.26 -0.50 -9.97
CA PHE A 161 -7.05 0.22 -10.37
C PHE A 161 -5.87 -0.71 -10.65
N LYS A 162 -4.79 -0.15 -11.19
CA LYS A 162 -3.51 -0.83 -11.26
C LYS A 162 -3.10 -1.29 -9.87
N PRO A 163 -2.54 -2.51 -9.71
CA PRO A 163 -2.14 -3.03 -8.41
C PRO A 163 -0.88 -2.31 -7.90
N ALA A 164 -1.09 -1.11 -7.41
CA ALA A 164 -0.09 -0.23 -6.83
C ALA A 164 -0.74 0.71 -5.81
N GLY A 165 -0.07 0.94 -4.70
CA GLY A 165 -0.57 1.79 -3.62
C GLY A 165 0.43 2.85 -3.17
N VAL A 166 -0.01 3.65 -2.23
CA VAL A 166 0.82 4.48 -1.36
C VAL A 166 0.41 4.21 0.07
N ILE A 167 1.39 4.03 0.93
CA ILE A 167 1.20 3.76 2.36
C ILE A 167 2.10 4.66 3.18
N VAL A 168 1.68 4.94 4.41
CA VAL A 168 2.49 5.61 5.42
C VAL A 168 1.99 5.20 6.81
N GLU A 169 2.89 4.86 7.68
CA GLU A 169 2.60 4.49 9.06
C GLU A 169 2.04 5.70 9.85
N ILE A 170 1.14 5.44 10.80
CA ILE A 170 0.49 6.46 11.62
C ILE A 170 1.13 6.48 13.01
N MET A 171 1.72 7.63 13.35
CA MET A 171 2.32 7.89 14.65
C MET A 171 1.48 8.85 15.48
N ASN A 172 1.56 8.69 16.80
CA ASN A 172 1.05 9.64 17.77
C ASN A 172 1.84 10.96 17.75
N GLU A 173 1.33 11.98 18.47
CA GLU A 173 2.01 13.29 18.54
C GLU A 173 3.38 13.22 19.25
N ASP A 174 3.57 12.24 20.11
CA ASP A 174 4.83 12.01 20.83
C ASP A 174 5.84 11.16 20.04
N GLY A 175 5.49 10.73 18.81
CA GLY A 175 6.34 9.91 17.94
C GLY A 175 6.24 8.41 18.19
N THR A 176 5.44 7.95 19.14
CA THR A 176 5.14 6.52 19.28
C THR A 176 4.16 6.05 18.22
N MET A 177 4.15 4.74 17.93
CA MET A 177 3.20 4.20 16.94
C MET A 177 1.77 4.23 17.47
N ALA A 178 0.83 4.72 16.64
CA ALA A 178 -0.59 4.68 16.96
C ALA A 178 -1.09 3.23 16.91
N ARG A 179 -1.79 2.81 17.97
CA ARG A 179 -2.42 1.49 18.08
C ARG A 179 -3.92 1.61 17.83
N LEU A 180 -4.63 0.51 17.75
CA LEU A 180 -6.04 0.48 17.39
C LEU A 180 -6.91 1.53 18.13
N PRO A 181 -6.79 1.77 19.45
CA PRO A 181 -7.58 2.80 20.11
C PRO A 181 -7.34 4.22 19.57
N GLN A 182 -6.06 4.59 19.30
CA GLN A 182 -5.71 5.89 18.74
C GLN A 182 -6.12 5.99 17.26
N LEU A 183 -6.00 4.89 16.51
CA LEU A 183 -6.39 4.84 15.09
C LEU A 183 -7.91 5.04 14.92
N VAL A 184 -8.74 4.56 15.85
CA VAL A 184 -10.18 4.86 15.89
C VAL A 184 -10.44 6.36 16.01
N GLU A 185 -9.67 7.06 16.85
CA GLU A 185 -9.82 8.52 17.00
C GLU A 185 -9.33 9.27 15.74
N VAL A 186 -8.26 8.79 15.11
CA VAL A 186 -7.79 9.32 13.82
C VAL A 186 -8.85 9.12 12.72
N ALA A 187 -9.43 7.92 12.64
CA ALA A 187 -10.50 7.60 11.69
C ALA A 187 -11.71 8.53 11.86
N LYS A 188 -12.16 8.73 13.09
CA LYS A 188 -13.26 9.66 13.40
C LYS A 188 -12.91 11.11 13.05
N LYS A 189 -11.70 11.56 13.40
CA LYS A 189 -11.25 12.94 13.18
C LYS A 189 -11.25 13.31 11.69
N PHE A 190 -10.91 12.38 10.82
CA PHE A 190 -10.77 12.62 9.39
C PHE A 190 -11.88 11.97 8.54
N ASP A 191 -12.88 11.36 9.17
CA ASP A 191 -13.97 10.63 8.50
C ASP A 191 -13.42 9.56 7.53
N LEU A 192 -12.49 8.72 8.02
CA LEU A 192 -11.85 7.67 7.26
C LEU A 192 -12.38 6.29 7.65
N LYS A 193 -12.43 5.37 6.70
CA LYS A 193 -12.70 3.96 6.96
C LYS A 193 -11.49 3.32 7.62
N LEU A 194 -11.75 2.51 8.65
CA LEU A 194 -10.76 1.75 9.41
C LEU A 194 -11.09 0.26 9.27
N VAL A 195 -10.18 -0.50 8.69
CA VAL A 195 -10.34 -1.94 8.40
C VAL A 195 -9.10 -2.72 8.83
N SER A 196 -9.23 -4.03 9.00
CA SER A 196 -8.09 -4.91 9.32
C SER A 196 -7.64 -5.74 8.11
N ILE A 197 -6.36 -6.12 8.11
CA ILE A 197 -5.80 -7.06 7.13
C ILE A 197 -6.47 -8.43 7.28
N GLU A 198 -6.80 -8.86 8.51
CA GLU A 198 -7.54 -10.10 8.76
C GLU A 198 -8.89 -10.12 8.01
N ALA A 199 -9.66 -9.04 8.11
CA ALA A 199 -10.92 -8.91 7.38
C ALA A 199 -10.71 -8.95 5.86
N LEU A 200 -9.64 -8.31 5.36
CA LEU A 200 -9.31 -8.36 3.93
C LEU A 200 -8.91 -9.77 3.48
N VAL A 201 -8.18 -10.53 4.29
CA VAL A 201 -7.87 -11.95 4.02
C VAL A 201 -9.15 -12.75 3.92
N ALA A 202 -10.06 -12.63 4.92
CA ALA A 202 -11.34 -13.33 4.92
C ALA A 202 -12.19 -12.97 3.68
N TYR A 203 -12.26 -11.68 3.34
CA TYR A 203 -12.95 -11.19 2.16
C TYR A 203 -12.40 -11.82 0.87
N ARG A 204 -11.08 -11.82 0.69
CA ARG A 204 -10.44 -12.40 -0.49
C ARG A 204 -10.64 -13.91 -0.60
N MET A 205 -10.57 -14.63 0.53
CA MET A 205 -10.85 -16.07 0.55
C MET A 205 -12.26 -16.42 0.10
N GLN A 206 -13.24 -15.53 0.32
CA GLN A 206 -14.63 -15.74 -0.11
C GLN A 206 -14.87 -15.35 -1.57
N HIS A 207 -14.16 -14.33 -2.09
CA HIS A 207 -14.47 -13.72 -3.39
C HIS A 207 -13.46 -14.08 -4.49
N ASP A 208 -12.22 -14.46 -4.16
CA ASP A 208 -11.23 -14.84 -5.16
C ASP A 208 -11.36 -16.35 -5.46
N SER A 209 -11.43 -16.68 -6.75
CA SER A 209 -11.24 -18.07 -7.16
C SER A 209 -9.75 -18.43 -7.10
N LEU A 210 -9.37 -19.21 -6.09
CA LEU A 210 -7.99 -19.68 -5.92
C LEU A 210 -7.62 -20.80 -6.90
N ILE A 211 -8.62 -21.33 -7.64
CA ILE A 211 -8.46 -22.44 -8.58
C ILE A 211 -8.78 -21.93 -9.99
N GLN A 212 -7.80 -21.99 -10.88
CA GLN A 212 -8.02 -21.80 -12.31
C GLN A 212 -8.10 -23.16 -12.98
N LYS A 213 -9.25 -23.46 -13.60
CA LYS A 213 -9.39 -24.62 -14.48
C LYS A 213 -8.50 -24.41 -15.71
N LYS A 214 -7.47 -25.25 -15.88
CA LYS A 214 -6.53 -25.14 -17.01
C LYS A 214 -6.93 -25.99 -18.20
N GLU A 215 -7.46 -27.20 -17.95
CA GLU A 215 -7.87 -28.13 -18.99
C GLU A 215 -9.01 -29.04 -18.49
N ASP A 216 -9.89 -29.43 -19.40
CA ASP A 216 -10.86 -30.55 -19.23
C ASP A 216 -10.47 -31.65 -20.20
N PHE A 217 -10.41 -32.87 -19.73
CA PHE A 217 -10.30 -34.06 -20.61
C PHE A 217 -11.20 -35.18 -20.08
N ASP A 218 -11.85 -35.82 -21.02
CA ASP A 218 -12.68 -36.99 -20.73
C ASP A 218 -11.79 -38.20 -20.55
N ILE A 219 -11.94 -38.90 -19.42
CA ILE A 219 -11.34 -40.24 -19.21
C ILE A 219 -12.35 -41.27 -19.64
N GLN A 220 -12.07 -42.01 -20.72
CA GLN A 220 -12.82 -43.21 -21.05
C GLN A 220 -12.38 -44.34 -20.10
N THR A 221 -13.32 -44.83 -19.28
CA THR A 221 -13.15 -45.99 -18.42
C THR A 221 -13.63 -47.26 -19.13
#